data_9f994e73a238da3950da2013e88bfd3c
#
_entry.id   9f994e73a238da3950da2013e88bfd3c
#
_cell.length_a   1.000
_cell.length_b   1.000
_cell.length_c   1.000
_cell.angle_alpha   90.00
_cell.angle_beta   90.00
_cell.angle_gamma   90.00
#
_symmetry.space_group_name_H-M   'P 1'
#
loop_
_entity.id
_entity.type
_entity.pdbx_description
1 polymer ?
#
loop_
_entity_poly.entity_id
_entity_poly.type
_entity_poly.pdbx_seq_one_letter_code
_entity_poly.pdbx_strand_id
1 'polypeptide(L)'
;MSDTPAPRGDEVGATEGSTPPFRVSSASAADDASGTGDLAEDAGLAAELVKALHEVAADLDVIIPLHPRGRATLTAAGLLDAQNIHVTDPLGYIEFMSLVRGAAAIVTDSGGVQEETTLLRVPCLTLRPNTERPITITSGSNRLVTRDELAAAVLKACDDGPYAGELPPLWDGQAGPRIARIVTSWLAQR
;
A
#
# COMPACT_ATOMS: atom_id res chain seq x y z
N MET A 1 -63.82 -21.61 -2.48
CA MET A 1 -62.97 -20.38 -2.30
C MET A 1 -62.12 -20.64 -1.07
N SER A 2 -60.96 -21.16 -1.30
CA SER A 2 -59.98 -21.51 -0.24
C SER A 2 -58.80 -20.59 -0.38
N ASP A 3 -58.66 -19.70 0.58
CA ASP A 3 -57.59 -18.72 0.67
C ASP A 3 -56.41 -19.37 1.37
N THR A 4 -55.30 -19.57 0.66
CA THR A 4 -54.06 -20.11 1.21
C THR A 4 -53.07 -18.94 1.40
N PRO A 5 -52.62 -18.65 2.62
CA PRO A 5 -51.62 -17.60 2.82
C PRO A 5 -50.25 -18.07 2.37
N ALA A 6 -49.49 -17.16 1.71
CA ALA A 6 -48.13 -17.33 1.29
C ALA A 6 -47.18 -17.45 2.48
N PRO A 7 -46.07 -18.23 2.37
CA PRO A 7 -45.06 -18.32 3.43
C PRO A 7 -44.27 -17.02 3.55
N ARG A 8 -44.09 -16.57 4.78
CA ARG A 8 -43.17 -15.47 5.13
C ARG A 8 -41.73 -15.94 4.90
N GLY A 9 -41.00 -15.16 4.14
CA GLY A 9 -39.56 -15.37 3.94
C GLY A 9 -38.81 -15.20 5.26
N ASP A 10 -38.03 -16.20 5.60
CA ASP A 10 -37.06 -16.15 6.69
C ASP A 10 -35.98 -15.13 6.33
N GLU A 11 -35.86 -14.07 7.12
CA GLU A 11 -34.70 -13.18 7.12
C GLU A 11 -33.48 -13.99 7.57
N VAL A 12 -32.66 -14.37 6.61
CA VAL A 12 -31.30 -14.86 6.89
C VAL A 12 -30.50 -13.68 7.37
N GLY A 13 -30.37 -13.56 8.69
CA GLY A 13 -29.44 -12.64 9.33
C GLY A 13 -28.02 -12.96 8.87
N ALA A 14 -27.50 -12.13 7.96
CA ALA A 14 -26.09 -12.11 7.62
C ALA A 14 -25.35 -11.61 8.86
N THR A 15 -24.76 -12.52 9.61
CA THR A 15 -23.70 -12.17 10.56
C THR A 15 -22.53 -11.69 9.72
N GLU A 16 -22.34 -10.36 9.65
CA GLU A 16 -21.12 -9.75 9.18
C GLU A 16 -19.99 -10.21 10.12
N GLY A 17 -19.35 -11.31 9.76
CA GLY A 17 -18.04 -11.64 10.27
C GLY A 17 -17.07 -10.59 9.74
N SER A 18 -16.73 -9.61 10.56
CA SER A 18 -15.69 -8.67 10.26
C SER A 18 -14.37 -9.44 10.16
N THR A 19 -13.99 -9.80 8.94
CA THR A 19 -12.62 -10.23 8.65
C THR A 19 -11.72 -9.06 9.05
N PRO A 20 -10.73 -9.25 9.94
CA PRO A 20 -9.83 -8.17 10.30
C PRO A 20 -9.17 -7.64 9.03
N PRO A 21 -9.03 -6.32 8.87
CA PRO A 21 -8.46 -5.74 7.68
C PRO A 21 -7.02 -6.24 7.50
N PHE A 22 -6.74 -6.90 6.38
CA PHE A 22 -5.36 -7.24 5.98
C PHE A 22 -4.56 -5.96 5.83
N ARG A 23 -3.33 -5.97 6.31
CA ARG A 23 -2.44 -4.81 6.28
C ARG A 23 -1.15 -5.18 5.57
N VAL A 24 -0.82 -4.44 4.52
CA VAL A 24 0.30 -4.77 3.64
C VAL A 24 1.44 -3.81 3.87
N SER A 25 2.61 -4.37 4.13
CA SER A 25 3.88 -3.69 4.00
C SER A 25 4.59 -4.23 2.76
N SER A 26 4.87 -3.40 1.79
CA SER A 26 5.74 -3.77 0.68
C SER A 26 7.09 -3.10 0.84
N ALA A 27 8.09 -3.84 1.30
CA ALA A 27 9.48 -3.45 1.09
C ALA A 27 9.84 -3.84 -0.34
N SER A 28 9.44 -3.02 -1.31
CA SER A 28 9.86 -3.16 -2.70
C SER A 28 11.24 -2.52 -2.84
N ALA A 29 12.28 -3.34 -2.85
CA ALA A 29 13.52 -2.97 -3.52
C ALA A 29 13.26 -3.09 -5.02
N ALA A 30 12.48 -2.19 -5.59
CA ALA A 30 12.26 -2.12 -7.03
C ALA A 30 13.45 -1.41 -7.69
N ASP A 31 13.80 -1.88 -8.86
CA ASP A 31 14.77 -1.34 -9.80
C ASP A 31 14.68 0.18 -9.97
N ASP A 32 15.27 0.95 -9.08
CA ASP A 32 15.62 2.32 -9.37
C ASP A 32 17.06 2.57 -8.92
N ALA A 33 17.91 2.85 -9.89
CA ALA A 33 19.35 3.06 -9.75
C ALA A 33 19.71 4.35 -9.00
N SER A 34 18.80 4.90 -8.19
CA SER A 34 18.99 6.10 -7.39
C SER A 34 18.81 5.84 -5.89
N GLY A 35 19.79 5.18 -5.28
CA GLY A 35 20.14 5.47 -3.88
C GLY A 35 19.33 4.87 -2.75
N THR A 36 18.41 3.94 -2.96
CA THR A 36 17.64 3.28 -1.89
C THR A 36 17.85 1.77 -1.81
N GLY A 37 18.76 1.21 -2.60
CA GLY A 37 19.19 -0.18 -2.49
C GLY A 37 19.79 -0.57 -1.13
N ASP A 38 20.09 0.41 -0.28
CA ASP A 38 20.83 0.21 0.95
C ASP A 38 20.00 -0.20 2.18
N LEU A 39 18.69 -0.03 2.18
CA LEU A 39 17.88 -0.29 3.39
C LEU A 39 17.85 -1.77 3.79
N ALA A 40 17.95 -2.68 2.81
CA ALA A 40 17.98 -4.11 3.08
C ALA A 40 19.42 -4.67 3.06
N GLU A 41 20.41 -3.89 2.67
CA GLU A 41 21.82 -4.31 2.60
C GLU A 41 22.60 -3.90 3.84
N ASP A 42 22.22 -2.82 4.53
CA ASP A 42 22.80 -2.41 5.81
C ASP A 42 22.12 -3.14 6.98
N ALA A 43 22.88 -3.95 7.71
CA ALA A 43 22.38 -4.74 8.83
C ALA A 43 21.80 -3.89 9.98
N GLY A 44 22.34 -2.67 10.19
CA GLY A 44 21.83 -1.75 11.21
C GLY A 44 20.45 -1.20 10.83
N LEU A 45 20.31 -0.76 9.57
CA LEU A 45 19.06 -0.26 9.03
C LEU A 45 18.00 -1.35 8.95
N ALA A 46 18.38 -2.59 8.62
CA ALA A 46 17.49 -3.74 8.62
C ALA A 46 16.95 -4.05 10.02
N ALA A 47 17.81 -3.99 11.05
CA ALA A 47 17.37 -4.23 12.44
C ALA A 47 16.37 -3.17 12.93
N GLU A 48 16.60 -1.89 12.61
CA GLU A 48 15.64 -0.82 12.93
C GLU A 48 14.28 -1.02 12.23
N LEU A 49 14.32 -1.38 10.95
CA LEU A 49 13.09 -1.67 10.18
C LEU A 49 12.34 -2.86 10.77
N VAL A 50 13.04 -3.96 11.04
CA VAL A 50 12.44 -5.17 11.63
C VAL A 50 11.82 -4.87 12.98
N LYS A 51 12.49 -4.09 13.83
CA LYS A 51 11.93 -3.65 15.11
C LYS A 51 10.61 -2.90 14.91
N ALA A 52 10.58 -1.92 14.03
CA ALA A 52 9.35 -1.16 13.74
C ALA A 52 8.23 -2.04 13.17
N LEU A 53 8.57 -3.01 12.31
CA LEU A 53 7.61 -3.99 11.79
C LEU A 53 7.06 -4.91 12.86
N HIS A 54 7.87 -5.32 13.84
CA HIS A 54 7.42 -6.10 15.00
C HIS A 54 6.47 -5.30 15.89
N GLU A 55 6.72 -4.00 16.07
CA GLU A 55 5.80 -3.12 16.80
C GLU A 55 4.44 -3.03 16.08
N VAL A 56 4.44 -2.92 14.75
CA VAL A 56 3.21 -2.98 13.95
C VAL A 56 2.54 -4.35 14.07
N ALA A 57 3.31 -5.42 13.97
CA ALA A 57 2.80 -6.79 13.99
C ALA A 57 2.25 -7.23 15.35
N ALA A 58 2.48 -6.47 16.41
CA ALA A 58 1.85 -6.72 17.71
C ALA A 58 0.32 -6.60 17.65
N ASP A 59 -0.19 -5.71 16.79
CA ASP A 59 -1.63 -5.43 16.67
C ASP A 59 -2.22 -5.80 15.30
N LEU A 60 -1.38 -6.06 14.28
CA LEU A 60 -1.79 -6.13 12.88
C LEU A 60 -1.12 -7.26 12.13
N ASP A 61 -1.83 -7.86 11.17
CA ASP A 61 -1.19 -8.72 10.16
C ASP A 61 -0.39 -7.88 9.15
N VAL A 62 0.89 -8.23 8.98
CA VAL A 62 1.81 -7.57 8.06
C VAL A 62 2.18 -8.54 6.96
N ILE A 63 1.83 -8.23 5.71
CA ILE A 63 2.17 -9.05 4.54
C ILE A 63 3.30 -8.37 3.78
N ILE A 64 4.39 -9.11 3.54
CA ILE A 64 5.58 -8.58 2.89
C ILE A 64 5.92 -9.42 1.65
N PRO A 65 5.52 -9.00 0.44
CA PRO A 65 6.10 -9.53 -0.80
C PRO A 65 7.55 -9.10 -0.88
N LEU A 66 8.48 -10.01 -0.62
CA LEU A 66 9.88 -9.68 -0.40
C LEU A 66 10.77 -10.16 -1.54
N HIS A 67 11.49 -9.22 -2.15
CA HIS A 67 12.47 -9.54 -3.18
C HIS A 67 13.65 -10.35 -2.59
N PRO A 68 14.21 -11.33 -3.33
CA PRO A 68 15.28 -12.19 -2.83
C PRO A 68 16.50 -11.46 -2.26
N ARG A 69 16.86 -10.29 -2.79
CA ARG A 69 18.00 -9.49 -2.29
C ARG A 69 17.89 -9.12 -0.81
N GLY A 70 16.73 -8.61 -0.36
CA GLY A 70 16.53 -8.20 1.02
C GLY A 70 16.21 -9.34 1.98
N ARG A 71 15.85 -10.52 1.46
CA ARG A 71 15.34 -11.63 2.28
C ARG A 71 16.39 -12.11 3.31
N ALA A 72 17.62 -12.30 2.90
CA ALA A 72 18.65 -12.82 3.78
C ALA A 72 18.96 -11.85 4.95
N THR A 73 19.11 -10.57 4.65
CA THR A 73 19.44 -9.54 5.64
C THR A 73 18.29 -9.33 6.64
N LEU A 74 17.06 -9.21 6.16
CA LEU A 74 15.89 -9.02 7.01
C LEU A 74 15.58 -10.28 7.86
N THR A 75 15.77 -11.48 7.29
CA THR A 75 15.63 -12.72 8.06
C THR A 75 16.70 -12.83 9.14
N ALA A 76 17.95 -12.47 8.83
CA ALA A 76 19.03 -12.43 9.82
C ALA A 76 18.77 -11.38 10.93
N ALA A 77 18.04 -10.31 10.62
CA ALA A 77 17.61 -9.31 11.60
C ALA A 77 16.38 -9.75 12.42
N GLY A 78 15.85 -10.97 12.22
CA GLY A 78 14.73 -11.53 12.98
C GLY A 78 13.36 -11.23 12.39
N LEU A 79 13.22 -10.89 11.11
CA LEU A 79 11.94 -10.55 10.51
C LEU A 79 10.83 -11.60 10.76
N LEU A 80 11.19 -12.87 10.83
CA LEU A 80 10.24 -14.00 10.99
C LEU A 80 9.93 -14.33 12.46
N ASP A 81 10.44 -13.60 13.43
CA ASP A 81 10.25 -13.91 14.85
C ASP A 81 8.86 -13.45 15.37
N ALA A 82 8.14 -12.61 14.60
CA ALA A 82 6.76 -12.23 14.93
C ALA A 82 5.75 -13.08 14.15
N GLN A 83 4.71 -13.58 14.85
CA GLN A 83 3.70 -14.48 14.27
C GLN A 83 2.82 -13.83 13.20
N ASN A 84 2.57 -12.52 13.32
CA ASN A 84 1.70 -11.78 12.41
C ASN A 84 2.47 -11.16 11.21
N ILE A 85 3.71 -11.57 10.98
CA ILE A 85 4.48 -11.21 9.77
C ILE A 85 4.45 -12.36 8.78
N HIS A 86 3.86 -12.10 7.63
CA HIS A 86 3.68 -13.06 6.53
C HIS A 86 4.55 -12.66 5.34
N VAL A 87 5.69 -13.32 5.18
CA VAL A 87 6.59 -13.07 4.05
C VAL A 87 6.20 -13.96 2.88
N THR A 88 6.01 -13.36 1.72
CA THR A 88 5.73 -14.06 0.45
C THR A 88 6.86 -13.82 -0.55
N ASP A 89 6.87 -14.60 -1.61
CA ASP A 89 7.66 -14.29 -2.80
C ASP A 89 7.10 -13.06 -3.52
N PRO A 90 7.90 -12.41 -4.39
CA PRO A 90 7.40 -11.30 -5.20
C PRO A 90 6.14 -11.69 -5.96
N LEU A 91 5.13 -10.82 -5.89
CA LEU A 91 3.85 -11.01 -6.56
C LEU A 91 3.87 -10.40 -7.96
N GLY A 92 3.07 -10.93 -8.87
CA GLY A 92 2.74 -10.27 -10.11
C GLY A 92 1.96 -8.96 -9.86
N TYR A 93 2.01 -8.03 -10.83
CA TYR A 93 1.39 -6.70 -10.67
C TYR A 93 -0.08 -6.76 -10.26
N ILE A 94 -0.88 -7.60 -10.91
CA ILE A 94 -2.33 -7.71 -10.62
C ILE A 94 -2.57 -8.26 -9.21
N GLU A 95 -1.80 -9.27 -8.80
CA GLU A 95 -1.89 -9.88 -7.46
C GLU A 95 -1.48 -8.87 -6.40
N PHE A 96 -0.37 -8.16 -6.63
CA PHE A 96 0.10 -7.11 -5.74
C PHE A 96 -0.93 -5.99 -5.59
N MET A 97 -1.51 -5.50 -6.70
CA MET A 97 -2.53 -4.45 -6.66
C MET A 97 -3.83 -4.90 -6.00
N SER A 98 -4.18 -6.19 -6.11
CA SER A 98 -5.32 -6.76 -5.38
C SER A 98 -5.08 -6.73 -3.86
N LEU A 99 -3.84 -7.02 -3.45
CA LEU A 99 -3.41 -6.94 -2.06
C LEU A 99 -3.43 -5.49 -1.55
N VAL A 100 -2.85 -4.55 -2.32
CA VAL A 100 -2.86 -3.10 -2.01
C VAL A 100 -4.27 -2.57 -1.81
N ARG A 101 -5.20 -2.94 -2.69
CA ARG A 101 -6.61 -2.50 -2.61
C ARG A 101 -7.31 -2.95 -1.33
N GLY A 102 -6.92 -4.11 -0.78
CA GLY A 102 -7.48 -4.66 0.46
C GLY A 102 -6.76 -4.20 1.72
N ALA A 103 -5.66 -3.48 1.58
CA ALA A 103 -4.85 -3.06 2.72
C ALA A 103 -5.48 -1.88 3.48
N ALA A 104 -5.30 -1.84 4.79
CA ALA A 104 -5.65 -0.69 5.62
C ALA A 104 -4.60 0.43 5.51
N ALA A 105 -3.32 0.07 5.30
CA ALA A 105 -2.23 0.99 5.02
C ALA A 105 -1.13 0.27 4.24
N ILE A 106 -0.36 1.02 3.46
CA ILE A 106 0.82 0.55 2.74
C ILE A 106 2.05 1.26 3.28
N VAL A 107 3.12 0.48 3.51
CA VAL A 107 4.47 0.99 3.77
C VAL A 107 5.34 0.67 2.57
N THR A 108 5.98 1.66 1.96
CA THR A 108 6.77 1.49 0.74
C THR A 108 7.89 2.50 0.61
N ASP A 109 8.87 2.20 -0.22
CA ASP A 109 9.87 3.13 -0.73
C ASP A 109 9.71 3.40 -2.25
N SER A 110 8.76 2.71 -2.89
CA SER A 110 8.51 2.77 -4.34
C SER A 110 7.69 3.97 -4.76
N GLY A 111 8.18 4.76 -5.74
CA GLY A 111 7.46 5.89 -6.33
C GLY A 111 6.16 5.49 -7.03
N GLY A 112 6.14 4.37 -7.75
CA GLY A 112 4.93 3.87 -8.42
C GLY A 112 3.81 3.52 -7.44
N VAL A 113 4.15 2.85 -6.34
CA VAL A 113 3.17 2.48 -5.31
C VAL A 113 2.54 3.71 -4.65
N GLN A 114 3.29 4.81 -4.50
CA GLN A 114 2.74 6.09 -3.98
C GLN A 114 1.63 6.65 -4.87
N GLU A 115 1.78 6.53 -6.19
CA GLU A 115 0.76 6.98 -7.16
C GLU A 115 -0.46 6.05 -7.15
N GLU A 116 -0.23 4.75 -7.14
CA GLU A 116 -1.27 3.71 -7.14
C GLU A 116 -2.13 3.76 -5.87
N THR A 117 -1.50 3.87 -4.70
CA THR A 117 -2.22 4.02 -3.42
C THR A 117 -3.02 5.30 -3.34
N THR A 118 -2.51 6.40 -3.88
CA THR A 118 -3.25 7.66 -4.00
C THR A 118 -4.52 7.48 -4.83
N LEU A 119 -4.42 6.82 -5.99
CA LEU A 119 -5.57 6.54 -6.84
C LEU A 119 -6.60 5.62 -6.17
N LEU A 120 -6.12 4.63 -5.42
CA LEU A 120 -6.95 3.68 -4.68
C LEU A 120 -7.46 4.21 -3.34
N ARG A 121 -7.00 5.41 -2.92
CA ARG A 121 -7.31 6.04 -1.63
C ARG A 121 -6.84 5.22 -0.41
N VAL A 122 -5.83 4.39 -0.60
CA VAL A 122 -5.22 3.62 0.48
C VAL A 122 -4.16 4.49 1.16
N PRO A 123 -4.14 4.63 2.48
CA PRO A 123 -3.08 5.33 3.20
C PRO A 123 -1.71 4.77 2.84
N CYS A 124 -0.77 5.65 2.48
CA CYS A 124 0.58 5.29 2.06
C CYS A 124 1.61 5.96 2.96
N LEU A 125 2.53 5.17 3.48
CA LEU A 125 3.62 5.62 4.33
C LEU A 125 4.94 5.32 3.61
N THR A 126 5.62 6.37 3.17
CA THR A 126 6.84 6.24 2.38
C THR A 126 8.07 6.38 3.27
N LEU A 127 8.86 5.30 3.38
CA LEU A 127 10.12 5.22 4.13
C LEU A 127 11.28 5.84 3.34
N ARG A 128 11.18 7.14 3.07
CA ARG A 128 12.22 7.92 2.37
C ARG A 128 12.31 9.33 2.93
N PRO A 129 13.49 9.96 2.89
CA PRO A 129 13.65 11.36 3.32
C PRO A 129 12.96 12.35 2.37
N ASN A 130 12.72 11.96 1.12
CA ASN A 130 12.05 12.77 0.10
C ASN A 130 11.32 11.87 -0.91
N THR A 131 10.55 12.49 -1.81
CA THR A 131 9.90 11.79 -2.91
C THR A 131 9.95 12.63 -4.20
N GLU A 132 10.10 11.94 -5.32
CA GLU A 132 9.94 12.50 -6.66
C GLU A 132 8.45 12.61 -7.08
N ARG A 133 7.54 12.24 -6.20
CA ARG A 133 6.08 12.28 -6.40
C ARG A 133 5.39 13.22 -5.40
N PRO A 134 5.77 14.52 -5.32
CA PRO A 134 5.27 15.42 -4.29
C PRO A 134 3.75 15.60 -4.34
N ILE A 135 3.12 15.40 -5.49
CA ILE A 135 1.67 15.47 -5.67
C ILE A 135 0.92 14.44 -4.82
N THR A 136 1.53 13.27 -4.54
CA THR A 136 0.93 12.23 -3.72
C THR A 136 0.85 12.62 -2.25
N ILE A 137 1.71 13.57 -1.82
CA ILE A 137 1.68 14.15 -0.46
C ILE A 137 0.71 15.33 -0.39
N THR A 138 0.77 16.25 -1.38
CA THR A 138 0.00 17.49 -1.31
C THR A 138 -1.48 17.33 -1.63
N SER A 139 -1.83 16.30 -2.43
CA SER A 139 -3.19 16.02 -2.89
C SER A 139 -3.48 14.52 -2.96
N GLY A 140 -2.80 13.71 -2.12
CA GLY A 140 -2.94 12.25 -2.13
C GLY A 140 -2.89 11.65 -0.75
N SER A 141 -2.80 10.32 -0.71
CA SER A 141 -2.82 9.51 0.51
C SER A 141 -1.43 9.26 1.11
N ASN A 142 -0.37 9.83 0.51
CA ASN A 142 1.01 9.53 0.87
C ASN A 142 1.55 10.47 1.95
N ARG A 143 2.36 9.91 2.83
CA ARG A 143 3.10 10.62 3.88
C ARG A 143 4.52 10.05 3.97
N LEU A 144 5.53 10.92 4.05
CA LEU A 144 6.90 10.51 4.37
C LEU A 144 7.00 10.21 5.87
N VAL A 145 7.66 9.12 6.21
CA VAL A 145 7.88 8.69 7.59
C VAL A 145 9.31 8.20 7.78
N THR A 146 9.82 8.37 8.98
CA THR A 146 11.07 7.74 9.43
C THR A 146 10.78 6.36 10.03
N ARG A 147 11.82 5.56 10.27
CA ARG A 147 11.66 4.24 10.91
C ARG A 147 11.12 4.35 12.32
N ASP A 148 11.58 5.35 13.08
CA ASP A 148 11.15 5.59 14.45
C ASP A 148 9.66 5.98 14.56
N GLU A 149 9.13 6.63 13.49
CA GLU A 149 7.72 7.03 13.42
C GLU A 149 6.82 5.94 12.85
N LEU A 150 7.40 4.89 12.21
CA LEU A 150 6.67 3.96 11.35
C LEU A 150 5.51 3.29 12.07
N ALA A 151 5.74 2.69 13.24
CA ALA A 151 4.71 1.95 13.95
C ALA A 151 3.53 2.85 14.33
N ALA A 152 3.81 4.01 14.94
CA ALA A 152 2.77 4.98 15.32
C ALA A 152 2.03 5.53 14.08
N ALA A 153 2.75 5.76 12.97
CA ALA A 153 2.15 6.25 11.74
C ALA A 153 1.23 5.22 11.07
N VAL A 154 1.61 3.92 11.08
CA VAL A 154 0.78 2.83 10.58
C VAL A 154 -0.49 2.70 11.39
N LEU A 155 -0.39 2.60 12.71
CA LEU A 155 -1.56 2.49 13.59
C LEU A 155 -2.52 3.66 13.39
N LYS A 156 -1.98 4.87 13.37
CA LYS A 156 -2.79 6.07 13.11
C LYS A 156 -3.46 6.02 11.72
N ALA A 157 -2.74 5.66 10.67
CA ALA A 157 -3.31 5.57 9.32
C ALA A 157 -4.46 4.55 9.24
N CYS A 158 -4.37 3.49 10.01
CA CYS A 158 -5.39 2.48 10.12
C CYS A 158 -6.64 2.96 10.87
N ASP A 159 -6.46 3.75 11.93
CA ASP A 159 -7.55 4.34 12.70
C ASP A 159 -8.26 5.45 11.90
N ASP A 160 -7.49 6.26 11.17
CA ASP A 160 -8.03 7.31 10.30
C ASP A 160 -8.82 6.72 9.09
N GLY A 161 -8.52 5.49 8.68
CA GLY A 161 -9.16 4.81 7.56
C GLY A 161 -8.73 5.32 6.17
N PRO A 162 -9.50 5.00 5.12
CA PRO A 162 -9.18 5.38 3.74
C PRO A 162 -9.09 6.90 3.56
N TYR A 163 -8.19 7.33 2.67
CA TYR A 163 -8.03 8.74 2.34
C TYR A 163 -9.32 9.34 1.77
N ALA A 164 -9.87 10.32 2.47
CA ALA A 164 -11.14 10.98 2.13
C ALA A 164 -10.96 12.27 1.30
N GLY A 165 -9.72 12.71 1.05
CA GLY A 165 -9.44 13.94 0.30
C GLY A 165 -9.71 13.81 -1.20
N GLU A 166 -9.53 14.90 -1.92
CA GLU A 166 -9.65 14.93 -3.38
C GLU A 166 -8.43 14.28 -4.04
N LEU A 167 -8.66 13.63 -5.19
CA LEU A 167 -7.57 13.11 -6.02
C LEU A 167 -6.81 14.27 -6.69
N PRO A 168 -5.53 14.06 -7.02
CA PRO A 168 -4.75 15.07 -7.75
C PRO A 168 -5.45 15.50 -9.05
N PRO A 169 -5.36 16.78 -9.42
CA PRO A 169 -5.94 17.28 -10.65
C PRO A 169 -5.49 16.48 -11.87
N LEU A 170 -6.42 16.21 -12.79
CA LEU A 170 -6.19 15.44 -14.01
C LEU A 170 -5.93 13.93 -13.85
N TRP A 171 -6.07 13.37 -12.65
CA TRP A 171 -5.98 11.93 -12.39
C TRP A 171 -7.33 11.22 -12.64
N ASP A 172 -7.88 11.44 -13.81
CA ASP A 172 -9.21 10.99 -14.24
C ASP A 172 -9.17 9.93 -15.36
N GLY A 173 -8.00 9.35 -15.63
CA GLY A 173 -7.82 8.35 -16.68
C GLY A 173 -7.81 8.92 -18.11
N GLN A 174 -7.90 10.24 -18.29
CA GLN A 174 -8.00 10.89 -19.60
C GLN A 174 -6.66 11.48 -20.13
N ALA A 175 -5.53 11.10 -19.53
CA ALA A 175 -4.22 11.60 -19.96
C ALA A 175 -3.90 11.24 -21.41
N GLY A 176 -4.13 9.99 -21.83
CA GLY A 176 -3.89 9.53 -23.20
C GLY A 176 -4.67 10.33 -24.26
N PRO A 177 -6.01 10.46 -24.15
CA PRO A 177 -6.80 11.32 -25.03
C PRO A 177 -6.36 12.78 -25.08
N ARG A 178 -5.93 13.36 -23.95
CA ARG A 178 -5.39 14.72 -23.89
C ARG A 178 -4.09 14.85 -24.68
N ILE A 179 -3.15 13.95 -24.45
CA ILE A 179 -1.86 13.91 -25.12
C ILE A 179 -2.07 13.74 -26.63
N ALA A 180 -2.89 12.78 -27.05
CA ALA A 180 -3.17 12.54 -28.46
C ALA A 180 -3.72 13.81 -29.15
N ARG A 181 -4.66 14.50 -28.53
CA ARG A 181 -5.22 15.74 -29.05
C ARG A 181 -4.17 16.83 -29.21
N ILE A 182 -3.33 17.05 -28.19
CA ILE A 182 -2.27 18.06 -28.21
C ILE A 182 -1.27 17.76 -29.34
N VAL A 183 -0.78 16.52 -29.43
CA VAL A 183 0.19 16.11 -30.45
C VAL A 183 -0.38 16.24 -31.83
N THR A 184 -1.63 15.80 -32.08
CA THR A 184 -2.29 15.93 -33.39
C THR A 184 -2.44 17.40 -33.80
N SER A 185 -2.87 18.25 -32.86
CA SER A 185 -3.01 19.70 -33.14
C SER A 185 -1.66 20.35 -33.46
N TRP A 186 -0.62 19.98 -32.74
CA TRP A 186 0.73 20.51 -32.99
C TRP A 186 1.30 20.07 -34.35
N LEU A 187 1.08 18.80 -34.72
CA LEU A 187 1.50 18.30 -36.06
C LEU A 187 0.77 18.97 -37.20
N ALA A 188 -0.52 19.31 -37.05
CA ALA A 188 -1.33 19.96 -38.06
C ALA A 188 -0.92 21.45 -38.33
N GLN A 189 -0.12 22.04 -37.44
CA GLN A 189 0.34 23.43 -37.55
C GLN A 189 1.74 23.56 -38.19
N ARG A 190 2.35 22.43 -38.59
CA ARG A 190 3.65 22.36 -39.28
C ARG A 190 3.50 22.05 -40.76
#